data_a4b74c6e279a1ea764ad4cfc741b85e3
#
_entry.id   a4b74c6e279a1ea764ad4cfc741b85e3
#
_cell.length_a   1.000
_cell.length_b   1.000
_cell.length_c   1.000
_cell.angle_alpha   90.00
_cell.angle_beta   90.00
_cell.angle_gamma   90.00
#
_symmetry.space_group_name_H-M   'P 1'
#
loop_
_entity.id
_entity.type
_entity.pdbx_description
1 polymer ?
#
loop_
_entity_poly.entity_id
_entity_poly.type
_entity_poly.pdbx_seq_one_letter_code
_entity_poly.pdbx_strand_id
1 'polypeptide(L)'
;MKDSIIKKIIFSTTTIVLIFLVWVIVSVTKDNSLIYPTINQIFRKLLECFKWDNFKNLLFTFGRVMISVGVSLIISIIIITLYVKFPNSYSFFAPIIRIMRTMPFICISLFIIIIFSANMAPYIISFLLIIPLMTEGLKDGIDRLDKNLMDDLALHEISFFEKLKMVYIPLVMPTIILTLLQTFGLGFKVMIMGEYFAQTKNSMGLVLNIAKSNLWMDEVLAWTILIVLVVSIIEILINIFNKKRNKVIY
;
A
#
# COMPACT_ATOMS: atom_id res chain seq x y z
N MET A 1 29.71 -4.05 -14.90
CA MET A 1 28.65 -4.10 -13.88
C MET A 1 28.65 -2.89 -12.94
N LYS A 2 29.79 -2.46 -12.36
CA LYS A 2 29.90 -1.25 -11.52
C LYS A 2 29.48 0.04 -12.24
N ASP A 3 29.92 0.26 -13.48
CA ASP A 3 29.59 1.47 -14.27
C ASP A 3 28.10 1.62 -14.58
N SER A 4 27.38 0.52 -14.76
CA SER A 4 25.94 0.53 -14.97
C SER A 4 25.17 0.93 -13.71
N ILE A 5 25.64 0.51 -12.54
CA ILE A 5 25.04 0.86 -11.25
C ILE A 5 25.29 2.34 -10.94
N ILE A 6 26.50 2.82 -11.15
CA ILE A 6 26.88 4.22 -10.94
C ILE A 6 26.05 5.14 -11.85
N LYS A 7 25.92 4.81 -13.14
CA LYS A 7 25.08 5.58 -14.08
C LYS A 7 23.62 5.64 -13.61
N LYS A 8 23.02 4.50 -13.16
CA LYS A 8 21.65 4.48 -12.64
C LYS A 8 21.49 5.37 -11.41
N ILE A 9 22.44 5.36 -10.48
CA ILE A 9 22.43 6.22 -9.30
C ILE A 9 22.50 7.69 -9.71
N ILE A 10 23.42 8.04 -10.62
CA ILE A 10 23.57 9.43 -11.12
C ILE A 10 22.26 9.89 -11.76
N PHE A 11 21.67 9.12 -12.68
CA PHE A 11 20.42 9.52 -13.32
C PHE A 11 19.27 9.69 -12.31
N SER A 12 19.13 8.76 -11.36
CA SER A 12 18.11 8.87 -10.32
C SER A 12 18.31 10.11 -9.43
N THR A 13 19.54 10.38 -9.00
CA THR A 13 19.86 11.56 -8.21
C THR A 13 19.65 12.86 -8.99
N THR A 14 20.04 12.89 -10.27
CA THR A 14 19.81 14.05 -11.14
C THR A 14 18.32 14.35 -11.30
N THR A 15 17.48 13.34 -11.46
CA THR A 15 16.02 13.52 -11.55
C THR A 15 15.45 14.15 -10.26
N ILE A 16 15.87 13.67 -9.09
CA ILE A 16 15.44 14.22 -7.80
C ILE A 16 15.89 15.68 -7.66
N VAL A 17 17.13 15.96 -8.01
CA VAL A 17 17.68 17.34 -7.98
C VAL A 17 16.93 18.27 -8.92
N LEU A 18 16.58 17.81 -10.13
CA LEU A 18 15.80 18.61 -11.09
C LEU A 18 14.41 18.94 -10.55
N ILE A 19 13.69 17.97 -9.98
CA ILE A 19 12.38 18.21 -9.36
C ILE A 19 12.51 19.26 -8.25
N PHE A 20 13.52 19.14 -7.43
CA PHE A 20 13.79 20.06 -6.34
C PHE A 20 14.12 21.48 -6.83
N LEU A 21 14.95 21.60 -7.88
CA LEU A 21 15.27 22.87 -8.50
C LEU A 21 14.04 23.55 -9.12
N VAL A 22 13.19 22.80 -9.80
CA VAL A 22 11.92 23.33 -10.34
C VAL A 22 11.06 23.89 -9.20
N TRP A 23 10.95 23.17 -8.08
CA TRP A 23 10.20 23.65 -6.93
C TRP A 23 10.77 24.95 -6.37
N VAL A 24 12.11 25.05 -6.20
CA VAL A 24 12.79 26.25 -5.72
C VAL A 24 12.52 27.44 -6.64
N ILE A 25 12.64 27.25 -7.94
CA ILE A 25 12.39 28.30 -8.92
C ILE A 25 10.93 28.80 -8.81
N VAL A 26 9.97 27.88 -8.74
CA VAL A 26 8.55 28.23 -8.59
C VAL A 26 8.29 28.95 -7.26
N SER A 27 8.86 28.47 -6.16
CA SER A 27 8.71 29.09 -4.83
C SER A 27 9.29 30.50 -4.75
N VAL A 28 10.38 30.78 -5.47
CA VAL A 28 11.02 32.10 -5.48
C VAL A 28 10.36 33.08 -6.47
N THR A 29 9.87 32.57 -7.62
CA THR A 29 9.26 33.40 -8.66
C THR A 29 7.80 33.78 -8.38
N LYS A 30 7.10 32.95 -7.59
CA LYS A 30 5.71 33.19 -7.20
C LYS A 30 5.68 33.81 -5.80
N ASP A 31 5.37 35.08 -5.71
CA ASP A 31 5.37 35.88 -4.46
C ASP A 31 4.16 35.55 -3.53
N ASN A 32 3.84 34.25 -3.41
CA ASN A 32 2.75 33.74 -2.58
C ASN A 32 3.21 32.55 -1.76
N SER A 33 3.76 32.83 -0.59
CA SER A 33 4.31 31.80 0.33
C SER A 33 3.25 30.86 0.93
N LEU A 34 1.97 31.19 0.85
CA LEU A 34 0.88 30.34 1.31
C LEU A 34 0.67 29.15 0.37
N ILE A 35 0.78 29.40 -0.95
CA ILE A 35 0.59 28.35 -1.97
C ILE A 35 1.93 27.70 -2.35
N TYR A 36 2.99 28.48 -2.41
CA TYR A 36 4.34 28.03 -2.80
C TYR A 36 5.31 28.21 -1.64
N PRO A 37 5.24 27.37 -0.60
CA PRO A 37 6.06 27.53 0.59
C PRO A 37 7.54 27.32 0.26
N THR A 38 8.38 28.08 0.97
CA THR A 38 9.82 27.93 0.89
C THR A 38 10.28 26.62 1.57
N ILE A 39 11.45 26.14 1.18
CA ILE A 39 12.03 24.92 1.77
C ILE A 39 12.17 25.04 3.29
N ASN A 40 12.51 26.20 3.79
CA ASN A 40 12.66 26.46 5.23
C ASN A 40 11.33 26.31 5.97
N GLN A 41 10.22 26.79 5.38
CA GLN A 41 8.87 26.59 5.94
C GLN A 41 8.49 25.11 5.98
N ILE A 42 8.70 24.39 4.86
CA ILE A 42 8.43 22.95 4.78
C ILE A 42 9.26 22.19 5.83
N PHE A 43 10.56 22.51 5.97
CA PHE A 43 11.43 21.84 6.93
C PHE A 43 11.01 22.10 8.38
N ARG A 44 10.63 23.33 8.72
CA ARG A 44 10.08 23.63 10.06
C ARG A 44 8.82 22.83 10.35
N LYS A 45 7.89 22.76 9.38
CA LYS A 45 6.66 21.95 9.51
C LYS A 45 6.96 20.46 9.61
N LEU A 46 7.96 19.97 8.88
CA LEU A 46 8.41 18.57 8.99
C LEU A 46 8.89 18.24 10.41
N LEU A 47 9.62 19.14 11.07
CA LEU A 47 10.00 18.96 12.48
C LEU A 47 8.79 18.98 13.42
N GLU A 48 7.78 19.80 13.13
CA GLU A 48 6.52 19.83 13.88
C GLU A 48 5.71 18.54 13.75
N CYS A 49 5.81 17.82 12.64
CA CYS A 49 5.16 16.53 12.46
C CYS A 49 5.63 15.47 13.49
N PHE A 50 6.85 15.59 14.00
CA PHE A 50 7.39 14.69 15.03
C PHE A 50 6.95 15.03 16.46
N LYS A 51 6.29 16.17 16.69
CA LYS A 51 5.67 16.44 17.98
C LYS A 51 4.59 15.41 18.28
N TRP A 52 4.49 14.94 19.52
CA TRP A 52 3.59 13.84 19.89
C TRP A 52 2.15 14.02 19.41
N ASP A 53 1.61 15.23 19.55
CA ASP A 53 0.23 15.53 19.14
C ASP A 53 -0.04 15.35 17.65
N ASN A 54 0.97 15.53 16.84
CA ASN A 54 0.91 15.32 15.40
C ASN A 54 1.25 13.87 15.02
N PHE A 55 2.31 13.34 15.62
CA PHE A 55 2.83 12.01 15.32
C PHE A 55 1.82 10.89 15.66
N LYS A 56 1.02 11.06 16.72
CA LYS A 56 -0.06 10.11 17.05
C LYS A 56 -1.04 9.88 15.89
N ASN A 57 -1.34 10.90 15.08
CA ASN A 57 -2.24 10.76 13.94
C ASN A 57 -1.67 9.80 12.88
N LEU A 58 -0.34 9.88 12.64
CA LEU A 58 0.36 8.94 11.77
C LEU A 58 0.29 7.52 12.32
N LEU A 59 0.50 7.32 13.61
CA LEU A 59 0.43 6.00 14.25
C LEU A 59 -0.97 5.39 14.17
N PHE A 60 -2.03 6.18 14.37
CA PHE A 60 -3.40 5.71 14.23
C PHE A 60 -3.72 5.32 12.78
N THR A 61 -3.36 6.15 11.80
CA THR A 61 -3.52 5.80 10.38
C THR A 61 -2.74 4.54 10.02
N PHE A 62 -1.49 4.43 10.47
CA PHE A 62 -0.66 3.24 10.28
C PHE A 62 -1.31 1.99 10.87
N GLY A 63 -1.82 2.05 12.10
CA GLY A 63 -2.54 0.94 12.73
C GLY A 63 -3.77 0.51 11.92
N ARG A 64 -4.56 1.48 11.39
CA ARG A 64 -5.70 1.19 10.53
C ARG A 64 -5.29 0.50 9.22
N VAL A 65 -4.18 0.94 8.61
CA VAL A 65 -3.63 0.29 7.40
C VAL A 65 -3.23 -1.15 7.71
N MET A 66 -2.52 -1.39 8.81
CA MET A 66 -2.11 -2.74 9.21
C MET A 66 -3.31 -3.67 9.41
N ILE A 67 -4.37 -3.19 10.05
CA ILE A 67 -5.62 -3.93 10.22
C ILE A 67 -6.25 -4.22 8.85
N SER A 68 -6.36 -3.21 7.99
CA SER A 68 -6.98 -3.37 6.66
C SER A 68 -6.23 -4.34 5.77
N VAL A 69 -4.90 -4.25 5.72
CA VAL A 69 -4.04 -5.17 4.95
C VAL A 69 -4.11 -6.57 5.54
N GLY A 70 -4.04 -6.70 6.87
CA GLY A 70 -4.11 -7.99 7.56
C GLY A 70 -5.43 -8.72 7.32
N VAL A 71 -6.57 -8.03 7.48
CA VAL A 71 -7.90 -8.61 7.22
C VAL A 71 -8.06 -8.97 5.73
N SER A 72 -7.63 -8.08 4.84
CA SER A 72 -7.67 -8.35 3.39
C SER A 72 -6.82 -9.57 3.00
N LEU A 73 -5.65 -9.74 3.63
CA LEU A 73 -4.80 -10.90 3.43
C LEU A 73 -5.51 -12.20 3.87
N ILE A 74 -6.13 -12.20 5.04
CA ILE A 74 -6.87 -13.37 5.54
C ILE A 74 -8.01 -13.74 4.59
N ILE A 75 -8.81 -12.77 4.16
CA ILE A 75 -9.91 -13.00 3.20
C ILE A 75 -9.37 -13.55 1.88
N SER A 76 -8.29 -12.96 1.36
CA SER A 76 -7.68 -13.39 0.10
C SER A 76 -7.10 -14.81 0.21
N ILE A 77 -6.44 -15.15 1.33
CA ILE A 77 -5.95 -16.51 1.58
C ILE A 77 -7.10 -17.51 1.60
N ILE A 78 -8.24 -17.19 2.23
CA ILE A 78 -9.42 -18.06 2.24
C ILE A 78 -9.93 -18.30 0.81
N ILE A 79 -10.08 -17.23 0.01
CA ILE A 79 -10.53 -17.33 -1.38
C ILE A 79 -9.58 -18.20 -2.21
N ILE A 80 -8.27 -17.99 -2.07
CA ILE A 80 -7.25 -18.73 -2.83
C ILE A 80 -7.13 -20.17 -2.35
N THR A 81 -7.28 -20.43 -1.07
CA THR A 81 -7.33 -21.81 -0.55
C THR A 81 -8.53 -22.58 -1.11
N LEU A 82 -9.69 -21.93 -1.21
CA LEU A 82 -10.87 -22.51 -1.88
C LEU A 82 -10.60 -22.74 -3.37
N TYR A 83 -9.94 -21.81 -4.05
CA TYR A 83 -9.56 -21.96 -5.45
C TYR A 83 -8.60 -23.15 -5.67
N VAL A 84 -7.58 -23.32 -4.85
CA VAL A 84 -6.64 -24.45 -4.93
C VAL A 84 -7.36 -25.79 -4.71
N LYS A 85 -8.32 -25.84 -3.76
CA LYS A 85 -9.07 -27.05 -3.46
C LYS A 85 -10.15 -27.36 -4.50
N PHE A 86 -10.82 -26.33 -4.98
CA PHE A 86 -11.95 -26.40 -5.92
C PHE A 86 -11.74 -25.34 -7.02
N PRO A 87 -11.07 -25.64 -8.13
CA PRO A 87 -10.72 -24.64 -9.15
C PRO A 87 -11.89 -23.81 -9.68
N ASN A 88 -13.07 -24.42 -9.78
CA ASN A 88 -14.29 -23.72 -10.22
C ASN A 88 -14.83 -22.70 -9.21
N SER A 89 -14.39 -22.75 -7.94
CA SER A 89 -14.85 -21.81 -6.91
C SER A 89 -14.48 -20.35 -7.21
N TYR A 90 -13.36 -20.13 -7.89
CA TYR A 90 -12.95 -18.79 -8.27
C TYR A 90 -13.93 -18.11 -9.23
N SER A 91 -14.66 -18.88 -10.06
CA SER A 91 -15.68 -18.34 -10.95
C SER A 91 -16.82 -17.64 -10.20
N PHE A 92 -17.07 -18.01 -8.94
CA PHE A 92 -18.01 -17.31 -8.06
C PHE A 92 -17.46 -15.96 -7.57
N PHE A 93 -16.17 -15.90 -7.22
CA PHE A 93 -15.53 -14.68 -6.68
C PHE A 93 -15.11 -13.70 -7.76
N ALA A 94 -14.74 -14.19 -8.95
CA ALA A 94 -14.20 -13.39 -10.04
C ALA A 94 -15.05 -12.17 -10.44
N PRO A 95 -16.40 -12.28 -10.61
CA PRO A 95 -17.22 -11.12 -10.95
C PRO A 95 -17.24 -10.08 -9.82
N ILE A 96 -17.26 -10.50 -8.55
CA ILE A 96 -17.24 -9.61 -7.39
C ILE A 96 -15.90 -8.84 -7.36
N ILE A 97 -14.79 -9.55 -7.48
CA ILE A 97 -13.44 -8.97 -7.52
C ILE A 97 -13.31 -7.97 -8.67
N ARG A 98 -13.83 -8.30 -9.85
CA ARG A 98 -13.82 -7.43 -11.03
C ARG A 98 -14.63 -6.16 -10.79
N ILE A 99 -15.82 -6.26 -10.22
CA ILE A 99 -16.65 -5.11 -9.88
C ILE A 99 -15.92 -4.21 -8.89
N MET A 100 -15.40 -4.77 -7.79
CA MET A 100 -14.65 -4.00 -6.79
C MET A 100 -13.45 -3.24 -7.39
N ARG A 101 -12.75 -3.85 -8.37
CA ARG A 101 -11.59 -3.27 -9.03
C ARG A 101 -11.94 -2.16 -10.03
N THR A 102 -13.09 -2.27 -10.70
CA THR A 102 -13.48 -1.31 -11.76
C THR A 102 -14.25 -0.10 -11.25
N MET A 103 -14.76 -0.16 -10.02
CA MET A 103 -15.50 0.95 -9.43
C MET A 103 -14.61 2.19 -9.23
N PRO A 104 -15.04 3.38 -9.68
CA PRO A 104 -14.31 4.63 -9.40
C PRO A 104 -14.23 4.89 -7.90
N PHE A 105 -13.00 5.11 -7.39
CA PHE A 105 -12.75 5.33 -5.96
C PHE A 105 -13.67 6.40 -5.34
N ILE A 106 -13.84 7.53 -6.05
CA ILE A 106 -14.61 8.66 -5.52
C ILE A 106 -16.09 8.30 -5.31
N CYS A 107 -16.69 7.54 -6.25
CA CYS A 107 -18.08 7.13 -6.16
C CYS A 107 -18.32 6.19 -4.96
N ILE A 108 -17.43 5.20 -4.80
CA ILE A 108 -17.48 4.30 -3.65
C ILE A 108 -17.30 5.06 -2.34
N SER A 109 -16.32 5.96 -2.27
CA SER A 109 -16.02 6.70 -1.04
C SER A 109 -17.21 7.52 -0.57
N LEU A 110 -17.85 8.27 -1.48
CA LEU A 110 -19.03 9.07 -1.14
C LEU A 110 -20.19 8.21 -0.66
N PHE A 111 -20.44 7.08 -1.34
CA PHE A 111 -21.50 6.15 -0.95
C PHE A 111 -21.26 5.54 0.44
N ILE A 112 -20.05 5.06 0.69
CA ILE A 112 -19.66 4.44 1.97
C ILE A 112 -19.72 5.45 3.13
N ILE A 113 -19.29 6.69 2.91
CA ILE A 113 -19.31 7.73 3.96
C ILE A 113 -20.74 8.11 4.35
N ILE A 114 -21.69 8.05 3.42
CA ILE A 114 -23.11 8.33 3.72
C ILE A 114 -23.72 7.20 4.57
N ILE A 115 -23.34 5.94 4.29
CA ILE A 115 -23.94 4.76 4.95
C ILE A 115 -23.27 4.45 6.31
N PHE A 116 -21.95 4.61 6.36
CA PHE A 116 -21.16 4.21 7.51
C PHE A 116 -20.63 5.41 8.30
N SER A 117 -20.28 5.17 9.55
CA SER A 117 -19.67 6.21 10.39
C SER A 117 -18.29 6.63 9.87
N ALA A 118 -17.89 7.88 10.20
CA ALA A 118 -16.58 8.43 9.86
C ALA A 118 -15.40 7.55 10.31
N ASN A 119 -15.55 6.75 11.36
CA ASN A 119 -14.51 5.84 11.85
C ASN A 119 -14.46 4.52 11.06
N MET A 120 -15.57 4.04 10.52
CA MET A 120 -15.65 2.76 9.78
C MET A 120 -15.44 2.92 8.28
N ALA A 121 -15.87 4.04 7.71
CA ALA A 121 -15.80 4.28 6.27
C ALA A 121 -14.39 4.06 5.68
N PRO A 122 -13.28 4.55 6.26
CA PRO A 122 -11.94 4.33 5.71
C PRO A 122 -11.55 2.86 5.62
N TYR A 123 -11.94 2.02 6.59
CA TYR A 123 -11.68 0.58 6.54
C TYR A 123 -12.40 -0.08 5.38
N ILE A 124 -13.71 0.21 5.21
CA ILE A 124 -14.53 -0.39 4.16
C ILE A 124 -14.00 0.01 2.78
N ILE A 125 -13.69 1.29 2.60
CA ILE A 125 -13.08 1.82 1.37
C ILE A 125 -11.76 1.10 1.08
N SER A 126 -10.92 0.91 2.11
CA SER A 126 -9.63 0.21 1.97
C SER A 126 -9.83 -1.26 1.60
N PHE A 127 -10.77 -1.97 2.22
CA PHE A 127 -11.08 -3.37 1.90
C PHE A 127 -11.50 -3.53 0.44
N LEU A 128 -12.38 -2.66 -0.06
CA LEU A 128 -12.86 -2.73 -1.43
C LEU A 128 -11.75 -2.60 -2.48
N LEU A 129 -10.65 -1.93 -2.16
CA LEU A 129 -9.52 -1.75 -3.07
C LEU A 129 -8.38 -2.75 -2.83
N ILE A 130 -8.13 -3.13 -1.58
CA ILE A 130 -7.02 -4.03 -1.24
C ILE A 130 -7.36 -5.49 -1.55
N ILE A 131 -8.58 -5.96 -1.22
CA ILE A 131 -8.98 -7.37 -1.41
C ILE A 131 -8.81 -7.83 -2.86
N PRO A 132 -9.30 -7.11 -3.89
CA PRO A 132 -9.10 -7.52 -5.27
C PRO A 132 -7.63 -7.67 -5.66
N LEU A 133 -6.83 -6.66 -5.33
CA LEU A 133 -5.40 -6.66 -5.67
C LEU A 133 -4.65 -7.80 -4.96
N MET A 134 -4.95 -8.00 -3.67
CA MET A 134 -4.38 -9.09 -2.88
C MET A 134 -4.77 -10.45 -3.44
N THR A 135 -6.05 -10.65 -3.73
CA THR A 135 -6.56 -11.94 -4.23
C THR A 135 -6.01 -12.27 -5.61
N GLU A 136 -5.98 -11.30 -6.54
CA GLU A 136 -5.39 -11.50 -7.87
C GLU A 136 -3.89 -11.78 -7.79
N GLY A 137 -3.14 -11.04 -6.97
CA GLY A 137 -1.71 -11.27 -6.81
C GLY A 137 -1.39 -12.67 -6.23
N LEU A 138 -2.18 -13.14 -5.26
CA LEU A 138 -2.03 -14.49 -4.73
C LEU A 138 -2.42 -15.55 -5.76
N LYS A 139 -3.50 -15.32 -6.50
CA LYS A 139 -3.94 -16.22 -7.59
C LYS A 139 -2.86 -16.36 -8.66
N ASP A 140 -2.31 -15.25 -9.12
CA ASP A 140 -1.22 -15.24 -10.09
C ASP A 140 0.00 -16.03 -9.59
N GLY A 141 0.27 -16.01 -8.29
CA GLY A 141 1.31 -16.82 -7.69
C GLY A 141 1.04 -18.32 -7.80
N ILE A 142 -0.20 -18.75 -7.59
CA ILE A 142 -0.61 -20.15 -7.74
C ILE A 142 -0.58 -20.57 -9.23
N ASP A 143 -1.14 -19.74 -10.13
CA ASP A 143 -1.25 -20.06 -11.56
C ASP A 143 0.11 -20.18 -12.26
N ARG A 144 1.17 -19.60 -11.69
CA ARG A 144 2.55 -19.69 -12.20
C ARG A 144 3.32 -20.92 -11.74
N LEU A 145 2.74 -21.74 -10.87
CA LEU A 145 3.38 -23.00 -10.46
C LEU A 145 3.46 -23.98 -11.64
N ASP A 146 4.55 -24.74 -11.68
CA ASP A 146 4.76 -25.74 -12.74
C ASP A 146 3.66 -26.80 -12.70
N LYS A 147 2.99 -26.99 -13.84
CA LYS A 147 1.91 -27.97 -13.97
C LYS A 147 2.39 -29.40 -13.71
N ASN A 148 3.57 -29.77 -14.19
CA ASN A 148 4.12 -31.10 -13.97
C ASN A 148 4.31 -31.37 -12.47
N LEU A 149 4.83 -30.36 -11.73
CA LEU A 149 4.94 -30.48 -10.28
C LEU A 149 3.57 -30.64 -9.60
N MET A 150 2.54 -29.96 -10.11
CA MET A 150 1.19 -30.06 -9.56
C MET A 150 0.54 -31.42 -9.88
N ASP A 151 0.78 -31.95 -11.07
CA ASP A 151 0.29 -33.26 -11.48
C ASP A 151 0.99 -34.37 -10.66
N ASP A 152 2.30 -34.29 -10.48
CA ASP A 152 3.05 -35.19 -9.59
C ASP A 152 2.52 -35.14 -8.15
N LEU A 153 2.26 -33.94 -7.64
CA LEU A 153 1.70 -33.74 -6.30
C LEU A 153 0.30 -34.34 -6.17
N ALA A 154 -0.48 -34.39 -7.25
CA ALA A 154 -1.80 -34.99 -7.24
C ALA A 154 -1.74 -36.53 -7.07
N LEU A 155 -0.68 -37.17 -7.54
CA LEU A 155 -0.47 -38.63 -7.43
C LEU A 155 -0.12 -39.07 -6.00
N HIS A 156 0.40 -38.16 -5.16
CA HIS A 156 0.75 -38.51 -3.77
C HIS A 156 -0.47 -38.45 -2.84
N GLU A 157 -0.67 -39.51 -2.08
CA GLU A 157 -1.74 -39.66 -1.06
C GLU A 157 -1.42 -38.86 0.23
N ILE A 158 -1.16 -37.57 0.11
CA ILE A 158 -0.96 -36.66 1.25
C ILE A 158 -2.17 -35.76 1.40
N SER A 159 -2.46 -35.35 2.64
CA SER A 159 -3.64 -34.53 2.94
C SER A 159 -3.56 -33.16 2.25
N PHE A 160 -4.70 -32.55 1.95
CA PHE A 160 -4.75 -31.21 1.35
C PHE A 160 -4.00 -30.17 2.16
N PHE A 161 -4.11 -30.21 3.49
CA PHE A 161 -3.41 -29.26 4.37
C PHE A 161 -1.90 -29.46 4.35
N GLU A 162 -1.43 -30.68 4.23
CA GLU A 162 0.02 -30.96 4.07
C GLU A 162 0.52 -30.46 2.72
N LYS A 163 -0.21 -30.72 1.62
CA LYS A 163 0.10 -30.14 0.30
C LYS A 163 0.18 -28.61 0.38
N LEU A 164 -0.78 -27.98 1.05
CA LEU A 164 -0.81 -26.51 1.21
C LEU A 164 0.43 -26.01 1.99
N LYS A 165 0.74 -26.62 3.12
CA LYS A 165 1.82 -26.21 4.02
C LYS A 165 3.21 -26.51 3.46
N MET A 166 3.42 -27.68 2.86
CA MET A 166 4.73 -28.14 2.44
C MET A 166 5.10 -27.71 1.02
N VAL A 167 4.11 -27.45 0.16
CA VAL A 167 4.35 -27.16 -1.27
C VAL A 167 3.82 -25.78 -1.66
N TYR A 168 2.52 -25.55 -1.57
CA TYR A 168 1.93 -24.30 -2.07
C TYR A 168 2.49 -23.06 -1.35
N ILE A 169 2.43 -23.02 -0.01
CA ILE A 169 2.87 -21.86 0.76
C ILE A 169 4.36 -21.54 0.51
N PRO A 170 5.32 -22.49 0.59
CA PRO A 170 6.72 -22.18 0.33
C PRO A 170 6.99 -21.67 -1.09
N LEU A 171 6.36 -22.28 -2.10
CA LEU A 171 6.56 -21.91 -3.52
C LEU A 171 5.94 -20.55 -3.86
N VAL A 172 4.78 -20.22 -3.30
CA VAL A 172 4.08 -18.96 -3.56
C VAL A 172 4.55 -17.82 -2.65
N MET A 173 5.31 -18.11 -1.60
CA MET A 173 5.74 -17.13 -0.62
C MET A 173 6.45 -15.89 -1.21
N PRO A 174 7.32 -15.98 -2.22
CA PRO A 174 7.90 -14.79 -2.85
C PRO A 174 6.82 -13.87 -3.44
N THR A 175 5.80 -14.44 -4.07
CA THR A 175 4.66 -13.69 -4.64
C THR A 175 3.78 -13.11 -3.54
N ILE A 176 3.54 -13.84 -2.44
CA ILE A 176 2.80 -13.32 -1.26
C ILE A 176 3.48 -12.06 -0.74
N ILE A 177 4.80 -12.08 -0.56
CA ILE A 177 5.55 -10.93 -0.05
C ILE A 177 5.49 -9.76 -1.03
N LEU A 178 5.65 -10.01 -2.33
CA LEU A 178 5.56 -8.97 -3.34
C LEU A 178 4.16 -8.32 -3.35
N THR A 179 3.12 -9.15 -3.29
CA THR A 179 1.73 -8.68 -3.23
C THR A 179 1.46 -7.87 -1.96
N LEU A 180 1.98 -8.32 -0.81
CA LEU A 180 1.88 -7.58 0.45
C LEU A 180 2.55 -6.19 0.36
N LEU A 181 3.72 -6.09 -0.26
CA LEU A 181 4.40 -4.81 -0.48
C LEU A 181 3.55 -3.85 -1.31
N GLN A 182 3.05 -4.34 -2.45
CA GLN A 182 2.22 -3.54 -3.34
C GLN A 182 0.92 -3.10 -2.68
N THR A 183 0.25 -4.01 -1.97
CA THR A 183 -1.02 -3.72 -1.30
C THR A 183 -0.85 -2.84 -0.07
N PHE A 184 0.29 -2.92 0.62
CA PHE A 184 0.59 -2.03 1.74
C PHE A 184 0.75 -0.58 1.26
N GLY A 185 1.55 -0.34 0.22
CA GLY A 185 1.74 1.00 -0.33
C GLY A 185 0.45 1.62 -0.88
N LEU A 186 -0.37 0.81 -1.58
CA LEU A 186 -1.69 1.23 -2.04
C LEU A 186 -2.63 1.48 -0.85
N GLY A 187 -2.68 0.56 0.09
CA GLY A 187 -3.54 0.63 1.28
C GLY A 187 -3.30 1.88 2.11
N PHE A 188 -2.04 2.30 2.24
CA PHE A 188 -1.69 3.53 2.94
C PHE A 188 -2.30 4.77 2.26
N LYS A 189 -2.16 4.86 0.93
CA LYS A 189 -2.74 5.95 0.13
C LYS A 189 -4.26 5.98 0.23
N VAL A 190 -4.89 4.82 0.08
CA VAL A 190 -6.34 4.68 0.11
C VAL A 190 -6.91 4.97 1.50
N MET A 191 -6.24 4.52 2.55
CA MET A 191 -6.64 4.81 3.94
C MET A 191 -6.64 6.30 4.21
N ILE A 192 -5.57 7.02 3.86
CA ILE A 192 -5.48 8.47 4.03
C ILE A 192 -6.59 9.18 3.24
N MET A 193 -6.86 8.75 2.00
CA MET A 193 -7.93 9.33 1.21
C MET A 193 -9.31 9.07 1.84
N GLY A 194 -9.56 7.86 2.32
CA GLY A 194 -10.79 7.52 3.05
C GLY A 194 -10.98 8.36 4.31
N GLU A 195 -9.92 8.50 5.12
CA GLU A 195 -9.90 9.35 6.32
C GLU A 195 -10.13 10.83 5.99
N TYR A 196 -9.53 11.31 4.88
CA TYR A 196 -9.65 12.67 4.40
C TYR A 196 -11.12 13.01 4.05
N PHE A 197 -11.78 12.14 3.30
CA PHE A 197 -13.19 12.36 2.90
C PHE A 197 -14.16 12.13 4.06
N ALA A 198 -13.90 11.13 4.91
CA ALA A 198 -14.73 10.83 6.07
C ALA A 198 -14.47 11.77 7.27
N GLN A 199 -13.43 12.60 7.21
CA GLN A 199 -12.97 13.46 8.33
C GLN A 199 -12.79 12.68 9.64
N THR A 200 -12.15 11.53 9.55
CA THR A 200 -11.95 10.60 10.66
C THR A 200 -11.07 11.22 11.74
N LYS A 201 -11.52 11.22 12.98
CA LYS A 201 -10.74 11.76 14.11
C LYS A 201 -9.41 11.00 14.32
N ASN A 202 -8.42 11.70 14.81
CA ASN A 202 -7.07 11.16 15.03
C ASN A 202 -6.53 10.42 13.79
N SER A 203 -6.41 11.15 12.69
CA SER A 203 -5.97 10.57 11.41
C SER A 203 -5.16 11.55 10.59
N MET A 204 -4.33 11.00 9.73
CA MET A 204 -3.58 11.76 8.74
C MET A 204 -4.50 12.44 7.72
N GLY A 205 -5.58 11.76 7.33
CA GLY A 205 -6.56 12.30 6.40
C GLY A 205 -7.21 13.57 6.94
N LEU A 206 -7.58 13.61 8.23
CA LEU A 206 -8.15 14.81 8.85
C LEU A 206 -7.13 15.97 8.92
N VAL A 207 -5.89 15.67 9.30
CA VAL A 207 -4.81 16.68 9.34
C VAL A 207 -4.62 17.32 7.97
N LEU A 208 -4.55 16.52 6.92
CA LEU A 208 -4.42 17.01 5.54
C LEU A 208 -5.67 17.80 5.09
N ASN A 209 -6.87 17.39 5.51
CA ASN A 209 -8.10 18.12 5.20
C ASN A 209 -8.10 19.50 5.84
N ILE A 210 -7.70 19.60 7.12
CA ILE A 210 -7.59 20.89 7.84
C ILE A 210 -6.52 21.77 7.21
N ALA A 211 -5.34 21.23 6.94
CA ALA A 211 -4.24 21.96 6.32
C ALA A 211 -4.64 22.52 4.95
N LYS A 212 -5.30 21.71 4.11
CA LYS A 212 -5.82 22.16 2.79
C LYS A 212 -6.89 23.25 2.95
N SER A 213 -7.82 23.11 3.89
CA SER A 213 -8.90 24.07 4.09
C SER A 213 -8.40 25.44 4.57
N ASN A 214 -7.27 25.45 5.30
CA ASN A 214 -6.59 26.66 5.78
C ASN A 214 -5.50 27.17 4.81
N LEU A 215 -5.31 26.50 3.65
CA LEU A 215 -4.23 26.81 2.68
C LEU A 215 -2.82 26.69 3.28
N TRP A 216 -2.60 25.85 4.28
CA TRP A 216 -1.28 25.56 4.87
C TRP A 216 -0.52 24.56 4.00
N MET A 217 -0.06 25.01 2.84
CA MET A 217 0.61 24.12 1.87
C MET A 217 1.97 23.62 2.36
N ASP A 218 2.64 24.37 3.23
CA ASP A 218 3.86 23.94 3.94
C ASP A 218 3.62 22.69 4.78
N GLU A 219 2.48 22.63 5.47
CA GLU A 219 2.08 21.46 6.25
C GLU A 219 1.67 20.27 5.37
N VAL A 220 0.91 20.52 4.31
CA VAL A 220 0.54 19.45 3.34
C VAL A 220 1.79 18.82 2.74
N LEU A 221 2.78 19.62 2.34
CA LEU A 221 4.02 19.11 1.76
C LEU A 221 4.89 18.40 2.80
N ALA A 222 4.98 18.91 4.02
CA ALA A 222 5.72 18.27 5.11
C ALA A 222 5.17 16.88 5.42
N TRP A 223 3.85 16.74 5.53
CA TRP A 223 3.20 15.45 5.72
C TRP A 223 3.35 14.53 4.52
N THR A 224 3.28 15.05 3.29
CA THR A 224 3.51 14.25 2.09
C THR A 224 4.92 13.65 2.08
N ILE A 225 5.94 14.45 2.40
CA ILE A 225 7.34 13.99 2.52
C ILE A 225 7.45 12.90 3.58
N LEU A 226 6.87 13.12 4.76
CA LEU A 226 6.93 12.16 5.86
C LEU A 226 6.24 10.83 5.49
N ILE A 227 5.07 10.87 4.87
CA ILE A 227 4.34 9.68 4.42
C ILE A 227 5.17 8.89 3.40
N VAL A 228 5.73 9.58 2.40
CA VAL A 228 6.59 8.93 1.38
C VAL A 228 7.80 8.27 2.04
N LEU A 229 8.45 8.94 2.99
CA LEU A 229 9.59 8.37 3.73
C LEU A 229 9.17 7.12 4.53
N VAL A 230 8.07 7.19 5.28
CA VAL A 230 7.57 6.05 6.08
C VAL A 230 7.25 4.85 5.19
N VAL A 231 6.49 5.05 4.10
CA VAL A 231 6.15 3.96 3.17
C VAL A 231 7.41 3.38 2.53
N SER A 232 8.34 4.23 2.07
CA SER A 232 9.60 3.78 1.46
C SER A 232 10.48 2.98 2.43
N ILE A 233 10.56 3.41 3.69
CA ILE A 233 11.32 2.67 4.73
C ILE A 233 10.72 1.28 4.92
N ILE A 234 9.39 1.16 5.00
CA ILE A 234 8.70 -0.11 5.19
C ILE A 234 8.93 -1.03 3.98
N GLU A 235 8.81 -0.50 2.75
CA GLU A 235 9.09 -1.25 1.52
C GLU A 235 10.55 -1.76 1.50
N ILE A 236 11.51 -0.93 1.88
CA ILE A 236 12.92 -1.33 1.97
C ILE A 236 13.12 -2.43 3.01
N LEU A 237 12.54 -2.28 4.20
CA LEU A 237 12.65 -3.28 5.28
C LEU A 237 12.09 -4.64 4.84
N ILE A 238 10.91 -4.68 4.23
CA ILE A 238 10.31 -5.92 3.75
C ILE A 238 11.16 -6.54 2.63
N ASN A 239 11.70 -5.73 1.70
CA ASN A 239 12.58 -6.21 0.63
C ASN A 239 13.89 -6.80 1.17
N ILE A 240 14.49 -6.19 2.19
CA ILE A 240 15.70 -6.72 2.86
C ILE A 240 15.38 -8.08 3.50
N PHE A 241 14.23 -8.19 4.17
CA PHE A 241 13.80 -9.43 4.81
C PHE A 241 13.59 -10.55 3.79
N ASN A 242 12.96 -10.24 2.66
CA ASN A 242 12.76 -11.19 1.55
C ASN A 242 14.07 -11.67 0.94
N LYS A 243 15.02 -10.75 0.71
CA LYS A 243 16.33 -11.08 0.14
C LYS A 243 17.18 -11.99 1.05
N LYS A 244 17.11 -11.80 2.37
CA LYS A 244 17.76 -12.68 3.35
C LYS A 244 17.20 -14.11 3.28
N ARG A 245 15.89 -14.26 3.14
CA ARG A 245 15.23 -15.55 3.12
C ARG A 245 15.51 -16.34 1.84
N ASN A 246 15.51 -15.69 0.69
CA ASN A 246 15.85 -16.33 -0.58
C ASN A 246 17.32 -16.81 -0.66
N LYS A 247 18.22 -16.26 0.17
CA LYS A 247 19.61 -16.74 0.28
C LYS A 247 19.76 -17.98 1.17
N VAL A 248 18.76 -18.33 1.96
CA VAL A 248 18.77 -19.51 2.86
C VAL A 248 18.15 -20.74 2.18
N ILE A 249 17.41 -20.54 1.08
CA ILE A 249 16.68 -21.59 0.36
C ILE A 249 17.48 -22.10 -0.86
N TYR A 250 18.56 -21.41 -1.25
CA TYR A 250 19.54 -21.80 -2.28
C TYR A 250 20.96 -21.83 -1.68
#